data_48dfcadb3053aad88aaaf6a01adb944c
#
_entry.id   48dfcadb3053aad88aaaf6a01adb944c
#
_cell.length_a   1.000
_cell.length_b   1.000
_cell.length_c   1.000
_cell.angle_alpha   90.00
_cell.angle_beta   90.00
_cell.angle_gamma   90.00
#
_symmetry.space_group_name_H-M   'P 1'
#
loop_
_entity.id
_entity.type
_entity.pdbx_description
1 polymer ?
#
loop_
_entity_poly.entity_id
_entity_poly.type
_entity_poly.pdbx_seq_one_letter_code
_entity_poly.pdbx_strand_id
1 'polypeptide(L)'
;SAFNIRIENGFYVFDVQTPSETIHDLQFGLPGRHNLMNALMALAMSKTYGTPTESIAKALASFKGIQRRFSYQIKTTDLVYIDDYAHHPTEINAVHQAVRELYPGEKVLAVFQPHLFSRTKDFADDFAKSLSQFDEILLLDIYPARELPMEGVTSSWLLSKMENPNKKLVSKGDLIPTILENSAKIIVTIGAGDIGELVPKIKLALS
;
A
#
# COMPACT_ATOMS: atom_id res chain seq x y z
N SER A 1 19.04 11.02 12.55
CA SER A 1 18.59 11.04 11.14
C SER A 1 19.09 9.80 10.41
N ALA A 2 18.33 9.33 9.40
CA ALA A 2 18.80 8.25 8.51
C ALA A 2 19.50 8.86 7.28
N PHE A 3 20.52 8.16 6.78
CA PHE A 3 21.29 8.53 5.59
C PHE A 3 21.81 7.27 4.90
N ASN A 4 22.45 7.40 3.74
CA ASN A 4 22.93 6.28 2.91
C ASN A 4 21.83 5.23 2.63
N ILE A 5 20.58 5.69 2.40
CA ILE A 5 19.44 4.82 2.19
C ILE A 5 19.54 4.21 0.79
N ARG A 6 19.55 2.87 0.73
CA ARG A 6 19.59 2.08 -0.49
C ARG A 6 18.69 0.85 -0.40
N ILE A 7 18.37 0.25 -1.51
CA ILE A 7 17.55 -0.97 -1.57
C ILE A 7 18.47 -2.10 -2.02
N GLU A 8 18.63 -3.13 -1.17
CA GLU A 8 19.42 -4.31 -1.43
C GLU A 8 18.60 -5.57 -1.14
N ASN A 9 18.45 -6.46 -2.11
CA ASN A 9 17.71 -7.72 -1.97
C ASN A 9 16.27 -7.55 -1.41
N GLY A 10 15.62 -6.40 -1.74
CA GLY A 10 14.27 -6.09 -1.27
C GLY A 10 14.17 -5.54 0.15
N PHE A 11 15.29 -5.19 0.76
CA PHE A 11 15.38 -4.49 2.05
C PHE A 11 15.83 -3.05 1.84
N TYR A 12 15.32 -2.14 2.66
CA TYR A 12 16.03 -0.89 2.93
C TYR A 12 17.26 -1.20 3.76
N VAL A 13 18.43 -0.78 3.27
CA VAL A 13 19.69 -0.77 4.02
C VAL A 13 20.08 0.70 4.23
N PHE A 14 20.34 1.10 5.47
CA PHE A 14 20.54 2.50 5.81
C PHE A 14 21.38 2.68 7.07
N ASP A 15 21.98 3.85 7.18
CA ASP A 15 22.71 4.27 8.37
C ASP A 15 21.87 5.23 9.21
N VAL A 16 22.08 5.22 10.52
CA VAL A 16 21.38 6.12 11.46
C VAL A 16 22.39 6.88 12.32
N GLN A 17 22.34 8.21 12.24
CA GLN A 17 23.03 9.06 13.20
C GLN A 17 22.15 9.29 14.43
N THR A 18 22.60 8.84 15.58
CA THR A 18 22.05 9.16 16.90
C THR A 18 22.90 10.25 17.58
N PRO A 19 22.50 10.81 18.73
CA PRO A 19 23.34 11.73 19.48
C PRO A 19 24.64 11.11 19.99
N SER A 20 24.69 9.80 20.21
CA SER A 20 25.81 9.11 20.86
C SER A 20 26.65 8.25 19.92
N GLU A 21 26.08 7.80 18.79
CA GLU A 21 26.74 6.86 17.88
C GLU A 21 26.19 6.93 16.47
N THR A 22 26.93 6.44 15.51
CA THR A 22 26.45 6.13 14.18
C THR A 22 26.23 4.61 14.08
N ILE A 23 25.03 4.19 13.69
CA ILE A 23 24.69 2.80 13.47
C ILE A 23 24.66 2.56 11.96
N HIS A 24 25.48 1.61 11.51
CA HIS A 24 25.62 1.32 10.09
C HIS A 24 24.83 0.08 9.65
N ASP A 25 24.44 0.08 8.38
CA ASP A 25 23.88 -1.08 7.65
C ASP A 25 22.66 -1.73 8.33
N LEU A 26 21.80 -0.91 8.94
CA LEU A 26 20.51 -1.38 9.44
C LEU A 26 19.66 -1.85 8.28
N GLN A 27 19.00 -3.01 8.46
CA GLN A 27 18.12 -3.59 7.46
C GLN A 27 16.67 -3.51 7.90
N PHE A 28 15.78 -3.19 6.96
CA PHE A 28 14.35 -3.14 7.20
C PHE A 28 13.57 -3.63 5.97
N GLY A 29 12.76 -4.65 6.15
CA GLY A 29 12.13 -5.38 5.03
C GLY A 29 10.80 -4.81 4.55
N LEU A 30 10.23 -3.78 5.20
CA LEU A 30 8.97 -3.19 4.72
C LEU A 30 9.25 -2.03 3.76
N PRO A 31 8.65 -2.07 2.58
CA PRO A 31 8.84 -1.02 1.57
C PRO A 31 8.08 0.27 1.91
N GLY A 32 8.54 1.35 1.27
CA GLY A 32 7.96 2.68 1.39
C GLY A 32 8.64 3.55 2.45
N ARG A 33 8.95 4.79 2.09
CA ARG A 33 9.64 5.75 2.98
C ARG A 33 8.90 6.00 4.28
N HIS A 34 7.56 5.96 4.27
CA HIS A 34 6.76 6.10 5.48
C HIS A 34 7.02 4.95 6.48
N ASN A 35 7.22 3.71 6.00
CA ASN A 35 7.57 2.58 6.84
C ASN A 35 8.98 2.71 7.40
N LEU A 36 9.93 3.23 6.61
CA LEU A 36 11.27 3.56 7.09
C LEU A 36 11.22 4.62 8.19
N MET A 37 10.39 5.66 8.05
CA MET A 37 10.20 6.68 9.09
C MET A 37 9.62 6.07 10.38
N ASN A 38 8.64 5.15 10.26
CA ASN A 38 8.10 4.42 11.41
C ASN A 38 9.19 3.57 12.09
N ALA A 39 10.04 2.89 11.32
CA ALA A 39 11.17 2.13 11.85
C ALA A 39 12.18 3.02 12.59
N LEU A 40 12.47 4.21 12.07
CA LEU A 40 13.33 5.19 12.74
C LEU A 40 12.73 5.69 14.05
N MET A 41 11.45 5.95 14.11
CA MET A 41 10.76 6.33 15.34
C MET A 41 10.81 5.19 16.36
N ALA A 42 10.53 3.96 15.95
CA ALA A 42 10.63 2.79 16.81
C ALA A 42 12.06 2.60 17.36
N LEU A 43 13.08 2.76 16.50
CA LEU A 43 14.49 2.72 16.89
C LEU A 43 14.79 3.81 17.94
N ALA A 44 14.40 5.06 17.68
CA ALA A 44 14.66 6.17 18.58
C ALA A 44 14.02 5.93 19.97
N MET A 45 12.77 5.48 20.00
CA MET A 45 12.08 5.14 21.25
C MET A 45 12.80 4.01 21.99
N SER A 46 13.12 2.91 21.29
CA SER A 46 13.82 1.75 21.88
C SER A 46 15.19 2.13 22.45
N LYS A 47 15.95 2.97 21.76
CA LYS A 47 17.22 3.49 22.25
C LYS A 47 17.04 4.33 23.52
N THR A 48 16.00 5.17 23.58
CA THR A 48 15.67 5.97 24.77
C THR A 48 15.36 5.10 25.98
N TYR A 49 14.76 3.92 25.76
CA TYR A 49 14.52 2.91 26.82
C TYR A 49 15.75 2.04 27.12
N GLY A 50 16.90 2.29 26.51
CA GLY A 50 18.13 1.56 26.78
C GLY A 50 18.25 0.19 26.08
N THR A 51 17.41 -0.08 25.07
CA THR A 51 17.52 -1.33 24.30
C THR A 51 18.86 -1.40 23.56
N PRO A 52 19.62 -2.51 23.64
CA PRO A 52 20.87 -2.67 22.90
C PRO A 52 20.67 -2.53 21.39
N THR A 53 21.58 -1.82 20.72
CA THR A 53 21.53 -1.55 19.27
C THR A 53 21.44 -2.85 18.45
N GLU A 54 22.18 -3.90 18.83
CA GLU A 54 22.13 -5.20 18.16
C GLU A 54 20.74 -5.85 18.21
N SER A 55 20.04 -5.73 19.35
CA SER A 55 18.67 -6.25 19.50
C SER A 55 17.69 -5.48 18.61
N ILE A 56 17.85 -4.15 18.51
CA ILE A 56 17.03 -3.30 17.63
C ILE A 56 17.29 -3.69 16.16
N ALA A 57 18.54 -3.85 15.75
CA ALA A 57 18.93 -4.24 14.40
C ALA A 57 18.31 -5.60 14.00
N LYS A 58 18.39 -6.59 14.88
CA LYS A 58 17.76 -7.91 14.67
C LYS A 58 16.24 -7.81 14.54
N ALA A 59 15.59 -7.01 15.40
CA ALA A 59 14.15 -6.81 15.36
C ALA A 59 13.69 -6.15 14.06
N LEU A 60 14.38 -5.09 13.62
CA LEU A 60 14.08 -4.39 12.36
C LEU A 60 14.24 -5.31 11.15
N ALA A 61 15.31 -6.07 11.07
CA ALA A 61 15.58 -7.00 9.97
C ALA A 61 14.56 -8.15 9.90
N SER A 62 14.08 -8.62 11.04
CA SER A 62 13.11 -9.73 11.13
C SER A 62 11.66 -9.30 11.14
N PHE A 63 11.36 -8.00 11.17
CA PHE A 63 10.00 -7.48 11.25
C PHE A 63 9.22 -7.75 9.97
N LYS A 64 8.15 -8.54 10.08
CA LYS A 64 7.32 -8.96 8.93
C LYS A 64 6.18 -8.02 8.60
N GLY A 65 6.06 -6.91 9.33
CA GLY A 65 4.99 -5.95 9.14
C GLY A 65 3.72 -6.27 9.92
N ILE A 66 2.70 -5.49 9.63
CA ILE A 66 1.35 -5.61 10.17
C ILE A 66 0.45 -6.04 9.00
N GLN A 67 -0.52 -6.90 9.26
CA GLN A 67 -1.49 -7.30 8.24
C GLN A 67 -2.14 -6.06 7.61
N ARG A 68 -2.34 -6.12 6.29
CA ARG A 68 -2.91 -5.04 5.51
C ARG A 68 -2.11 -3.71 5.55
N ARG A 69 -0.80 -3.78 5.74
CA ARG A 69 0.14 -2.67 5.59
C ARG A 69 1.25 -3.11 4.64
N PHE A 70 1.08 -2.86 3.35
CA PHE A 70 1.93 -3.35 2.27
C PHE A 70 2.23 -4.87 2.41
N SER A 71 1.16 -5.64 2.64
CA SER A 71 1.27 -7.07 2.96
C SER A 71 1.33 -7.89 1.68
N TYR A 72 2.46 -8.55 1.43
CA TYR A 72 2.56 -9.51 0.34
C TYR A 72 1.64 -10.70 0.59
N GLN A 73 0.72 -10.91 -0.32
CA GLN A 73 -0.17 -12.08 -0.37
C GLN A 73 0.43 -13.17 -1.25
N ILE A 74 1.02 -12.76 -2.39
CA ILE A 74 1.79 -13.60 -3.32
C ILE A 74 3.05 -12.82 -3.66
N LYS A 75 4.20 -13.49 -3.70
CA LYS A 75 5.48 -12.89 -4.12
C LYS A 75 6.29 -13.93 -4.88
N THR A 76 6.09 -13.98 -6.19
CA THR A 76 6.84 -14.83 -7.12
C THR A 76 7.54 -13.96 -8.17
N THR A 77 8.28 -14.59 -9.08
CA THR A 77 8.90 -13.90 -10.23
C THR A 77 7.87 -13.40 -11.23
N ASP A 78 6.72 -14.09 -11.34
CA ASP A 78 5.73 -13.87 -12.39
C ASP A 78 4.53 -13.07 -11.90
N LEU A 79 4.25 -13.11 -10.61
CA LEU A 79 3.09 -12.45 -10.00
C LEU A 79 3.42 -11.94 -8.60
N VAL A 80 3.08 -10.68 -8.36
CA VAL A 80 3.11 -10.07 -7.04
C VAL A 80 1.72 -9.57 -6.69
N TYR A 81 1.18 -10.04 -5.56
CA TYR A 81 -0.07 -9.54 -5.02
C TYR A 81 0.16 -8.93 -3.64
N ILE A 82 -0.22 -7.66 -3.50
CA ILE A 82 -0.05 -6.84 -2.28
C ILE A 82 -1.43 -6.39 -1.79
N ASP A 83 -1.63 -6.37 -0.47
CA ASP A 83 -2.80 -5.77 0.18
C ASP A 83 -2.39 -4.65 1.11
N ASP A 84 -3.07 -3.50 1.00
CA ASP A 84 -2.86 -2.34 1.86
C ASP A 84 -4.17 -1.73 2.37
N TYR A 85 -4.14 -1.29 3.61
CA TYR A 85 -5.28 -0.66 4.29
C TYR A 85 -5.47 0.82 3.92
N ALA A 86 -4.63 1.36 3.05
CA ALA A 86 -4.67 2.76 2.63
C ALA A 86 -6.09 3.18 2.22
N HIS A 87 -6.53 4.31 2.73
CA HIS A 87 -7.88 4.83 2.52
C HIS A 87 -7.94 6.36 2.51
N HIS A 88 -6.78 6.99 2.39
CA HIS A 88 -6.59 8.43 2.21
C HIS A 88 -5.65 8.66 1.02
N PRO A 89 -5.82 9.75 0.22
CA PRO A 89 -4.98 10.00 -0.95
C PRO A 89 -3.48 9.97 -0.67
N THR A 90 -3.05 10.53 0.46
CA THR A 90 -1.63 10.51 0.88
C THR A 90 -1.11 9.08 1.08
N GLU A 91 -1.93 8.19 1.65
CA GLU A 91 -1.58 6.79 1.86
C GLU A 91 -1.52 6.04 0.52
N ILE A 92 -2.47 6.30 -0.40
CA ILE A 92 -2.47 5.72 -1.76
C ILE A 92 -1.22 6.12 -2.53
N ASN A 93 -0.83 7.40 -2.45
CA ASN A 93 0.41 7.88 -3.06
C ASN A 93 1.64 7.17 -2.48
N ALA A 94 1.67 6.92 -1.16
CA ALA A 94 2.76 6.20 -0.52
C ALA A 94 2.84 4.73 -0.98
N VAL A 95 1.69 4.07 -1.15
CA VAL A 95 1.61 2.71 -1.71
C VAL A 95 2.11 2.70 -3.16
N HIS A 96 1.63 3.64 -4.00
CA HIS A 96 2.07 3.76 -5.39
C HIS A 96 3.58 3.95 -5.47
N GLN A 97 4.13 4.90 -4.70
CA GLN A 97 5.58 5.15 -4.67
C GLN A 97 6.36 3.90 -4.26
N ALA A 98 5.93 3.19 -3.20
CA ALA A 98 6.60 1.98 -2.73
C ALA A 98 6.59 0.87 -3.80
N VAL A 99 5.48 0.71 -4.52
CA VAL A 99 5.39 -0.26 -5.63
C VAL A 99 6.35 0.12 -6.76
N ARG A 100 6.39 1.40 -7.15
CA ARG A 100 7.30 1.88 -8.22
C ARG A 100 8.78 1.77 -7.86
N GLU A 101 9.14 2.00 -6.59
CA GLU A 101 10.51 1.82 -6.09
C GLU A 101 10.96 0.36 -6.16
N LEU A 102 10.06 -0.59 -5.87
CA LEU A 102 10.39 -2.03 -5.83
C LEU A 102 10.27 -2.72 -7.18
N TYR A 103 9.36 -2.25 -8.03
CA TYR A 103 9.01 -2.87 -9.30
C TYR A 103 9.01 -1.83 -10.43
N PRO A 104 10.17 -1.23 -10.72
CA PRO A 104 10.27 -0.19 -11.74
C PRO A 104 9.91 -0.75 -13.12
N GLY A 105 9.00 -0.05 -13.83
CA GLY A 105 8.59 -0.43 -15.19
C GLY A 105 7.56 -1.55 -15.29
N GLU A 106 7.23 -2.24 -14.19
CA GLU A 106 6.19 -3.28 -14.22
C GLU A 106 4.79 -2.66 -14.22
N LYS A 107 3.86 -3.31 -14.94
CA LYS A 107 2.46 -2.89 -14.99
C LYS A 107 1.75 -3.21 -13.67
N VAL A 108 1.03 -2.23 -13.14
CA VAL A 108 0.37 -2.30 -11.84
C VAL A 108 -1.14 -2.14 -11.99
N LEU A 109 -1.89 -3.15 -11.57
CA LEU A 109 -3.34 -3.10 -11.39
C LEU A 109 -3.66 -2.70 -9.96
N ALA A 110 -4.30 -1.55 -9.75
CA ALA A 110 -4.85 -1.14 -8.47
C ALA A 110 -6.34 -1.51 -8.37
N VAL A 111 -6.70 -2.18 -7.30
CA VAL A 111 -8.10 -2.44 -6.92
C VAL A 111 -8.41 -1.59 -5.70
N PHE A 112 -9.25 -0.59 -5.84
CA PHE A 112 -9.55 0.35 -4.74
C PHE A 112 -11.01 0.30 -4.32
N GLN A 113 -11.23 0.25 -3.00
CA GLN A 113 -12.53 0.45 -2.39
C GLN A 113 -12.54 1.74 -1.58
N PRO A 114 -13.29 2.78 -2.01
CA PRO A 114 -13.47 3.98 -1.20
C PRO A 114 -14.16 3.63 0.13
N HIS A 115 -13.76 4.31 1.19
CA HIS A 115 -14.30 4.10 2.54
C HIS A 115 -14.89 5.40 3.08
N LEU A 116 -16.20 5.40 3.39
CA LEU A 116 -17.04 6.50 3.79
C LEU A 116 -17.42 7.44 2.63
N PHE A 117 -18.69 7.82 2.57
CA PHE A 117 -19.19 8.78 1.60
C PHE A 117 -18.62 10.18 1.85
N SER A 118 -18.57 10.61 3.12
CA SER A 118 -18.01 11.92 3.50
C SER A 118 -16.56 12.05 3.03
N ARG A 119 -15.71 11.09 3.34
CA ARG A 119 -14.29 11.12 2.92
C ARG A 119 -14.15 11.09 1.39
N THR A 120 -14.95 10.25 0.72
CA THR A 120 -14.93 10.17 -0.74
C THR A 120 -15.29 11.49 -1.37
N LYS A 121 -16.27 12.21 -0.80
CA LYS A 121 -16.67 13.56 -1.25
C LYS A 121 -15.59 14.60 -1.00
N ASP A 122 -15.07 14.64 0.23
CA ASP A 122 -14.14 15.70 0.68
C ASP A 122 -12.80 15.64 -0.06
N PHE A 123 -12.35 14.43 -0.42
CA PHE A 123 -11.06 14.18 -1.08
C PHE A 123 -11.18 13.65 -2.51
N ALA A 124 -12.32 13.88 -3.19
CA ALA A 124 -12.61 13.27 -4.50
C ALA A 124 -11.54 13.56 -5.56
N ASP A 125 -11.09 14.80 -5.67
CA ASP A 125 -10.10 15.21 -6.67
C ASP A 125 -8.70 14.64 -6.33
N ASP A 126 -8.37 14.62 -5.04
CA ASP A 126 -7.11 14.02 -4.57
C ASP A 126 -7.10 12.50 -4.75
N PHE A 127 -8.23 11.82 -4.50
CA PHE A 127 -8.37 10.39 -4.82
C PHE A 127 -8.22 10.13 -6.31
N ALA A 128 -8.93 10.91 -7.15
CA ALA A 128 -8.85 10.76 -8.60
C ALA A 128 -7.40 10.92 -9.09
N LYS A 129 -6.69 11.95 -8.62
CA LYS A 129 -5.29 12.20 -8.94
C LYS A 129 -4.37 11.07 -8.47
N SER A 130 -4.53 10.61 -7.22
CA SER A 130 -3.68 9.56 -6.65
C SER A 130 -3.88 8.22 -7.36
N LEU A 131 -5.12 7.84 -7.65
CA LEU A 131 -5.44 6.60 -8.33
C LEU A 131 -5.01 6.64 -9.81
N SER A 132 -5.12 7.78 -10.47
CA SER A 132 -4.71 7.92 -11.88
C SER A 132 -3.21 7.69 -12.15
N GLN A 133 -2.39 7.58 -11.11
CA GLN A 133 -0.97 7.26 -11.23
C GLN A 133 -0.70 5.77 -11.50
N PHE A 134 -1.64 4.87 -11.18
CA PHE A 134 -1.52 3.44 -11.49
C PHE A 134 -1.80 3.20 -12.98
N ASP A 135 -1.30 2.07 -13.52
CA ASP A 135 -1.48 1.75 -14.95
C ASP A 135 -2.90 1.33 -15.26
N GLU A 136 -3.54 0.59 -14.33
CA GLU A 136 -4.94 0.18 -14.42
C GLU A 136 -5.63 0.29 -13.06
N ILE A 137 -6.93 0.59 -13.08
CA ILE A 137 -7.73 0.79 -11.87
C ILE A 137 -9.04 0.01 -11.97
N LEU A 138 -9.27 -0.86 -10.98
CA LEU A 138 -10.61 -1.40 -10.70
C LEU A 138 -11.14 -0.70 -9.45
N LEU A 139 -12.28 -0.03 -9.60
CA LEU A 139 -12.93 0.68 -8.53
C LEU A 139 -14.14 -0.12 -8.05
N LEU A 140 -14.23 -0.38 -6.75
CA LEU A 140 -15.40 -0.98 -6.10
C LEU A 140 -16.37 0.10 -5.62
N ASP A 141 -17.59 -0.32 -5.28
CA ASP A 141 -18.54 0.58 -4.61
C ASP A 141 -18.03 1.06 -3.26
N ILE A 142 -18.45 2.28 -2.90
CA ILE A 142 -18.09 2.90 -1.61
C ILE A 142 -18.55 1.99 -0.47
N TYR A 143 -17.63 1.66 0.43
CA TYR A 143 -17.96 1.01 1.70
C TYR A 143 -18.48 2.06 2.67
N PRO A 144 -19.77 2.00 3.05
CA PRO A 144 -20.39 3.07 3.83
C PRO A 144 -19.97 3.08 5.31
N ALA A 145 -19.50 1.94 5.83
CA ALA A 145 -19.34 1.68 7.27
C ALA A 145 -20.63 2.02 8.04
N ARG A 146 -20.66 3.17 8.71
CA ARG A 146 -21.82 3.63 9.49
C ARG A 146 -22.52 4.87 8.88
N GLU A 147 -22.11 5.28 7.70
CA GLU A 147 -22.71 6.43 7.02
C GLU A 147 -23.90 6.02 6.15
N LEU A 148 -24.87 6.92 6.02
CA LEU A 148 -25.90 6.79 5.01
C LEU A 148 -25.38 7.28 3.65
N PRO A 149 -25.91 6.72 2.53
CA PRO A 149 -25.56 7.20 1.20
C PRO A 149 -25.79 8.71 1.07
N MET A 150 -24.84 9.40 0.41
CA MET A 150 -24.94 10.81 0.11
C MET A 150 -25.33 11.01 -1.35
N GLU A 151 -26.30 11.88 -1.59
CA GLU A 151 -26.76 12.19 -2.95
C GLU A 151 -25.60 12.68 -3.83
N GLY A 152 -25.48 12.12 -5.04
CA GLY A 152 -24.43 12.46 -6.00
C GLY A 152 -23.04 11.87 -5.69
N VAL A 153 -22.82 11.27 -4.51
CA VAL A 153 -21.54 10.71 -4.11
C VAL A 153 -21.55 9.20 -4.36
N THR A 154 -21.00 8.79 -5.49
CA THR A 154 -20.92 7.37 -5.90
C THR A 154 -19.52 7.02 -6.41
N SER A 155 -19.22 5.72 -6.51
CA SER A 155 -17.97 5.29 -7.13
C SER A 155 -17.92 5.63 -8.62
N SER A 156 -19.05 5.62 -9.34
CA SER A 156 -19.13 6.11 -10.72
C SER A 156 -18.76 7.59 -10.83
N TRP A 157 -19.25 8.41 -9.89
CA TRP A 157 -18.89 9.83 -9.84
C TRP A 157 -17.39 10.02 -9.57
N LEU A 158 -16.80 9.29 -8.62
CA LEU A 158 -15.37 9.32 -8.39
C LEU A 158 -14.58 8.83 -9.62
N LEU A 159 -15.02 7.75 -10.26
CA LEU A 159 -14.40 7.21 -11.46
C LEU A 159 -14.38 8.25 -12.60
N SER A 160 -15.46 9.04 -12.75
CA SER A 160 -15.55 10.08 -13.79
C SER A 160 -14.51 11.19 -13.64
N LYS A 161 -14.00 11.42 -12.43
CA LYS A 161 -12.97 12.42 -12.13
C LYS A 161 -11.54 11.95 -12.43
N MET A 162 -11.32 10.64 -12.57
CA MET A 162 -10.00 10.09 -12.87
C MET A 162 -9.64 10.34 -14.33
N GLU A 163 -8.39 10.71 -14.60
CA GLU A 163 -7.89 10.94 -15.96
C GLU A 163 -7.38 9.67 -16.65
N ASN A 164 -7.08 8.62 -15.87
CA ASN A 164 -6.58 7.36 -16.41
C ASN A 164 -7.62 6.70 -17.34
N PRO A 165 -7.26 6.35 -18.59
CA PRO A 165 -8.18 5.66 -19.52
C PRO A 165 -8.46 4.21 -19.14
N ASN A 166 -7.54 3.55 -18.45
CA ASN A 166 -7.63 2.14 -18.05
C ASN A 166 -8.28 2.02 -16.67
N LYS A 167 -9.55 2.43 -16.57
CA LYS A 167 -10.31 2.43 -15.31
C LYS A 167 -11.66 1.76 -15.51
N LYS A 168 -12.10 0.98 -14.53
CA LYS A 168 -13.38 0.26 -14.60
C LYS A 168 -14.03 0.22 -13.21
N LEU A 169 -15.34 0.47 -13.17
CA LEU A 169 -16.16 0.14 -12.00
C LEU A 169 -16.48 -1.35 -12.03
N VAL A 170 -16.28 -2.04 -10.92
CA VAL A 170 -16.47 -3.50 -10.84
C VAL A 170 -17.24 -3.83 -9.56
N SER A 171 -18.22 -4.74 -9.67
CA SER A 171 -18.89 -5.30 -8.50
C SER A 171 -17.96 -6.26 -7.75
N LYS A 172 -18.24 -6.51 -6.47
CA LYS A 172 -17.47 -7.52 -5.70
C LYS A 172 -17.60 -8.93 -6.31
N GLY A 173 -18.76 -9.23 -6.93
CA GLY A 173 -18.99 -10.52 -7.57
C GLY A 173 -18.15 -10.72 -8.84
N ASP A 174 -17.91 -9.65 -9.58
CA ASP A 174 -17.16 -9.66 -10.84
C ASP A 174 -15.66 -9.38 -10.64
N LEU A 175 -15.24 -9.03 -9.43
CA LEU A 175 -13.86 -8.61 -9.16
C LEU A 175 -12.84 -9.70 -9.49
N ILE A 176 -13.02 -10.91 -8.97
CA ILE A 176 -12.06 -12.00 -9.18
C ILE A 176 -11.97 -12.39 -10.66
N PRO A 177 -13.08 -12.64 -11.39
CA PRO A 177 -13.01 -12.84 -12.83
C PRO A 177 -12.25 -11.72 -13.57
N THR A 178 -12.56 -10.46 -13.25
CA THR A 178 -11.89 -9.31 -13.88
C THR A 178 -10.39 -9.26 -13.60
N ILE A 179 -9.96 -9.62 -12.38
CA ILE A 179 -8.54 -9.71 -12.04
C ILE A 179 -7.85 -10.84 -12.81
N LEU A 180 -8.48 -12.00 -12.94
CA LEU A 180 -7.92 -13.16 -13.66
C LEU A 180 -7.77 -12.92 -15.18
N GLU A 181 -8.60 -12.07 -15.76
CA GLU A 181 -8.50 -11.66 -17.17
C GLU A 181 -7.40 -10.58 -17.38
N ASN A 182 -6.86 -10.01 -16.31
CA ASN A 182 -5.87 -8.95 -16.39
C ASN A 182 -4.45 -9.51 -16.53
N SER A 183 -3.61 -8.82 -17.29
CA SER A 183 -2.21 -9.22 -17.55
C SER A 183 -1.17 -8.51 -16.69
N ALA A 184 -1.59 -7.70 -15.71
CA ALA A 184 -0.67 -6.99 -14.84
C ALA A 184 0.09 -7.96 -13.93
N LYS A 185 1.40 -7.81 -13.88
CA LYS A 185 2.26 -8.61 -13.02
C LYS A 185 2.15 -8.23 -11.54
N ILE A 186 1.82 -6.96 -11.28
CA ILE A 186 1.66 -6.44 -9.92
C ILE A 186 0.20 -6.11 -9.69
N ILE A 187 -0.40 -6.72 -8.68
CA ILE A 187 -1.78 -6.46 -8.24
C ILE A 187 -1.74 -5.89 -6.84
N VAL A 188 -2.47 -4.79 -6.62
CA VAL A 188 -2.53 -4.13 -5.31
C VAL A 188 -4.00 -3.91 -4.93
N THR A 189 -4.46 -4.57 -3.86
CA THR A 189 -5.76 -4.22 -3.23
C THR A 189 -5.56 -3.13 -2.20
N ILE A 190 -6.41 -2.11 -2.24
CA ILE A 190 -6.29 -0.89 -1.44
C ILE A 190 -7.65 -0.55 -0.83
N GLY A 191 -7.70 -0.36 0.49
CA GLY A 191 -8.93 0.10 1.15
C GLY A 191 -9.12 -0.41 2.57
N ALA A 192 -9.87 0.35 3.37
CA ALA A 192 -10.17 0.04 4.77
C ALA A 192 -11.52 -0.68 4.96
N GLY A 193 -12.27 -0.90 3.88
CA GLY A 193 -13.56 -1.56 3.90
C GLY A 193 -13.48 -3.08 3.85
N ASP A 194 -14.60 -3.68 3.48
CA ASP A 194 -14.76 -5.12 3.36
C ASP A 194 -14.04 -5.75 2.15
N ILE A 195 -13.34 -4.94 1.35
CA ILE A 195 -12.35 -5.44 0.38
C ILE A 195 -11.35 -6.39 1.05
N GLY A 196 -11.04 -6.17 2.34
CA GLY A 196 -10.20 -7.04 3.12
C GLY A 196 -10.68 -8.49 3.20
N GLU A 197 -11.98 -8.73 3.14
CA GLU A 197 -12.59 -10.08 3.13
C GLU A 197 -12.42 -10.79 1.78
N LEU A 198 -12.14 -10.04 0.72
CA LEU A 198 -11.88 -10.57 -0.61
C LEU A 198 -10.41 -10.98 -0.79
N VAL A 199 -9.49 -10.44 0.01
CA VAL A 199 -8.04 -10.71 -0.11
C VAL A 199 -7.70 -12.20 -0.10
N PRO A 200 -8.20 -13.02 0.86
CA PRO A 200 -7.93 -14.46 0.84
C PRO A 200 -8.52 -15.17 -0.39
N LYS A 201 -9.67 -14.72 -0.88
CA LYS A 201 -10.34 -15.29 -2.06
C LYS A 201 -9.58 -14.96 -3.34
N ILE A 202 -9.12 -13.71 -3.48
CA ILE A 202 -8.27 -13.27 -4.60
C ILE A 202 -6.96 -14.06 -4.59
N LYS A 203 -6.32 -14.19 -3.41
CA LYS A 203 -5.10 -14.97 -3.26
C LYS A 203 -5.28 -16.41 -3.75
N LEU A 204 -6.35 -17.06 -3.31
CA LEU A 204 -6.66 -18.45 -3.72
C LEU A 204 -6.90 -18.57 -5.22
N ALA A 205 -7.56 -17.60 -5.84
CA ALA A 205 -7.83 -17.60 -7.28
C ALA A 205 -6.57 -17.34 -8.13
N LEU A 206 -5.58 -16.64 -7.58
CA LEU A 206 -4.31 -16.32 -8.24
C LEU A 206 -3.22 -17.36 -8.00
N SER A 207 -3.41 -18.31 -7.08
CA SER A 207 -2.45 -19.36 -6.72
C SER A 207 -2.69 -20.63 -7.52
#